data_1a51c5651feec6ca0ae4f5e41cff271f
#
_entry.id   1a51c5651feec6ca0ae4f5e41cff271f
#
_cell.length_a   1.000
_cell.length_b   1.000
_cell.length_c   1.000
_cell.angle_alpha   90.00
_cell.angle_beta   90.00
_cell.angle_gamma   90.00
#
_symmetry.space_group_name_H-M   'P 1'
#
loop_
_entity.id
_entity.type
_entity.pdbx_description
1 polymer ?
#
loop_
_entity_poly.entity_id
_entity_poly.type
_entity_poly.pdbx_seq_one_letter_code
_entity_poly.pdbx_strand_id
1 'polypeptide(L)'
;MSLTDRVAQILFDELTGGGYRIGELLPPEQVIAQRLNVSRTILREAVARLKVEGILESRQGRGLCVIANSRPLVLRIQEVEDDDIERIIDLVELRRGVEIEATALAAERRRPADLQALRDALERMTSALDVGDVAAGAAADLDFHRAIARATGNQHYCNFFDFLSLLLRRGLEVSRKRSARVGGRELQAQQEHQAIYDAVERSDPAQARCRARIHVVNTEARLRSLHPLKRLSQPRRPRDSDASQAQEDRLRRSAPEASQ
;
A
#
# COMPACT_ATOMS: atom_id res chain seq x y z
N MET A 1 13.75 -20.40 12.58
CA MET A 1 13.94 -19.08 13.21
C MET A 1 15.38 -19.01 13.69
N SER A 2 16.19 -18.09 13.15
CA SER A 2 17.60 -17.94 13.52
C SER A 2 17.76 -17.41 14.95
N LEU A 3 18.96 -17.53 15.55
CA LEU A 3 19.23 -16.95 16.87
C LEU A 3 19.09 -15.42 16.83
N THR A 4 19.53 -14.78 15.74
CA THR A 4 19.33 -13.35 15.49
C THR A 4 17.86 -12.95 15.50
N ASP A 5 16.98 -13.76 14.85
CA ASP A 5 15.54 -13.52 14.83
C ASP A 5 14.93 -13.54 16.23
N ARG A 6 15.34 -14.53 17.03
CA ARG A 6 14.87 -14.67 18.42
C ARG A 6 15.31 -13.50 19.28
N VAL A 7 16.56 -13.06 19.14
CA VAL A 7 17.08 -11.90 19.88
C VAL A 7 16.36 -10.62 19.46
N ALA A 8 16.12 -10.41 18.16
CA ALA A 8 15.35 -9.28 17.66
C ALA A 8 13.93 -9.28 18.22
N GLN A 9 13.28 -10.45 18.29
CA GLN A 9 11.92 -10.57 18.86
C GLN A 9 11.91 -10.27 20.36
N ILE A 10 12.85 -10.81 21.14
CA ILE A 10 12.94 -10.53 22.58
C ILE A 10 13.11 -9.03 22.83
N LEU A 11 14.04 -8.38 22.11
CA LEU A 11 14.24 -6.93 22.21
C LEU A 11 12.97 -6.17 21.82
N PHE A 12 12.32 -6.57 20.75
CA PHE A 12 11.07 -5.94 20.33
C PHE A 12 9.99 -6.04 21.41
N ASP A 13 9.80 -7.21 22.01
CA ASP A 13 8.79 -7.43 23.05
C ASP A 13 9.09 -6.60 24.31
N GLU A 14 10.36 -6.44 24.69
CA GLU A 14 10.77 -5.55 25.79
C GLU A 14 10.47 -4.07 25.47
N LEU A 15 10.75 -3.63 24.22
CA LEU A 15 10.53 -2.24 23.78
C LEU A 15 9.03 -1.88 23.70
N THR A 16 8.19 -2.86 23.35
CA THR A 16 6.74 -2.65 23.17
C THR A 16 5.94 -2.98 24.43
N GLY A 17 6.47 -3.83 25.31
CA GLY A 17 5.85 -4.22 26.58
C GLY A 17 5.90 -3.15 27.70
N GLY A 18 6.32 -1.92 27.38
CA GLY A 18 6.36 -0.82 28.35
C GLY A 18 7.69 -0.65 29.09
N GLY A 19 8.71 -1.45 28.73
CA GLY A 19 10.05 -1.35 29.31
C GLY A 19 10.79 -0.08 28.96
N TYR A 20 10.41 0.59 27.84
CA TYR A 20 11.04 1.82 27.35
C TYR A 20 10.00 2.77 26.76
N ARG A 21 10.27 4.07 26.84
CA ARG A 21 9.45 5.13 26.23
C ARG A 21 10.03 5.56 24.87
N ILE A 22 9.19 6.02 23.98
CA ILE A 22 9.65 6.66 22.73
C ILE A 22 10.54 7.85 23.08
N GLY A 23 11.71 7.93 22.45
CA GLY A 23 12.76 8.92 22.72
C GLY A 23 13.78 8.48 23.78
N GLU A 24 13.57 7.37 24.49
CA GLU A 24 14.48 6.85 25.49
C GLU A 24 15.68 6.15 24.86
N LEU A 25 16.83 6.26 25.51
CA LEU A 25 18.06 5.62 25.10
C LEU A 25 18.18 4.23 25.71
N LEU A 26 18.56 3.27 24.88
CA LEU A 26 18.89 1.92 25.34
C LEU A 26 20.24 1.88 26.05
N PRO A 27 20.44 0.91 26.95
CA PRO A 27 21.76 0.60 27.48
C PRO A 27 22.77 0.33 26.36
N PRO A 28 24.09 0.50 26.60
CA PRO A 28 25.11 0.13 25.62
C PRO A 28 24.94 -1.29 25.09
N GLU A 29 25.18 -1.51 23.79
CA GLU A 29 25.04 -2.82 23.13
C GLU A 29 25.77 -3.93 23.88
N GLN A 30 26.93 -3.62 24.48
CA GLN A 30 27.69 -4.59 25.29
C GLN A 30 26.89 -5.10 26.50
N VAL A 31 26.18 -4.20 27.18
CA VAL A 31 25.36 -4.54 28.36
C VAL A 31 24.17 -5.41 27.95
N ILE A 32 23.53 -5.04 26.82
CA ILE A 32 22.39 -5.84 26.30
C ILE A 32 22.87 -7.23 25.86
N ALA A 33 24.02 -7.33 25.18
CA ALA A 33 24.57 -8.60 24.75
C ALA A 33 24.88 -9.54 25.92
N GLN A 34 25.45 -8.99 26.98
CA GLN A 34 25.70 -9.74 28.22
C GLN A 34 24.41 -10.19 28.89
N ARG A 35 23.42 -9.31 29.02
CA ARG A 35 22.13 -9.64 29.64
C ARG A 35 21.39 -10.74 28.88
N LEU A 36 21.43 -10.71 27.54
CA LEU A 36 20.78 -11.71 26.69
C LEU A 36 21.64 -12.96 26.44
N ASN A 37 22.86 -13.01 27.01
CA ASN A 37 23.83 -14.08 26.82
C ASN A 37 24.09 -14.43 25.33
N VAL A 38 24.33 -13.39 24.51
CA VAL A 38 24.61 -13.53 23.08
C VAL A 38 25.90 -12.81 22.69
N SER A 39 26.47 -13.17 21.55
CA SER A 39 27.62 -12.46 21.00
C SER A 39 27.22 -11.03 20.56
N ARG A 40 28.18 -10.11 20.61
CA ARG A 40 27.99 -8.73 20.12
C ARG A 40 27.58 -8.70 18.65
N THR A 41 28.06 -9.64 17.85
CA THR A 41 27.72 -9.75 16.42
C THR A 41 26.22 -10.06 16.26
N ILE A 42 25.69 -11.06 16.96
CA ILE A 42 24.27 -11.43 16.93
C ILE A 42 23.40 -10.27 17.39
N LEU A 43 23.81 -9.59 18.48
CA LEU A 43 23.07 -8.41 18.94
C LEU A 43 23.04 -7.29 17.90
N ARG A 44 24.18 -6.99 17.28
CA ARG A 44 24.25 -5.92 16.25
C ARG A 44 23.40 -6.23 15.04
N GLU A 45 23.33 -7.49 14.60
CA GLU A 45 22.42 -7.92 13.53
C GLU A 45 20.95 -7.75 13.93
N ALA A 46 20.59 -8.15 15.15
CA ALA A 46 19.23 -7.96 15.68
C ALA A 46 18.85 -6.48 15.78
N VAL A 47 19.76 -5.64 16.27
CA VAL A 47 19.59 -4.17 16.33
C VAL A 47 19.48 -3.56 14.93
N ALA A 48 20.30 -4.01 13.97
CA ALA A 48 20.22 -3.54 12.59
C ALA A 48 18.85 -3.84 11.99
N ARG A 49 18.28 -5.01 12.26
CA ARG A 49 16.93 -5.38 11.86
C ARG A 49 15.87 -4.45 12.46
N LEU A 50 15.92 -4.20 13.78
CA LEU A 50 14.98 -3.29 14.45
C LEU A 50 15.11 -1.83 13.96
N LYS A 51 16.30 -1.42 13.48
CA LYS A 51 16.47 -0.12 12.80
C LYS A 51 15.79 -0.10 11.44
N VAL A 52 15.94 -1.16 10.64
CA VAL A 52 15.25 -1.28 9.35
C VAL A 52 13.73 -1.32 9.56
N GLU A 53 13.27 -1.94 10.65
CA GLU A 53 11.85 -1.98 11.04
C GLU A 53 11.36 -0.64 11.63
N GLY A 54 12.23 0.39 11.77
CA GLY A 54 11.85 1.70 12.29
C GLY A 54 11.50 1.72 13.79
N ILE A 55 12.00 0.77 14.57
CA ILE A 55 11.81 0.69 16.03
C ILE A 55 12.92 1.44 16.76
N LEU A 56 14.15 1.35 16.24
CA LEU A 56 15.34 1.94 16.81
C LEU A 56 16.04 2.88 15.81
N GLU A 57 16.70 3.90 16.30
CA GLU A 57 17.64 4.72 15.53
C GLU A 57 18.96 4.89 16.28
N SER A 58 20.05 5.11 15.54
CA SER A 58 21.32 5.51 16.13
C SER A 58 21.40 7.03 16.23
N ARG A 59 21.58 7.58 17.42
CA ARG A 59 21.89 8.98 17.63
C ARG A 59 23.39 9.16 17.86
N GLN A 60 24.01 9.93 16.99
CA GLN A 60 25.46 10.15 17.04
C GLN A 60 25.90 10.64 18.44
N GLY A 61 26.87 9.96 19.02
CA GLY A 61 27.38 10.29 20.36
C GLY A 61 26.46 9.96 21.56
N ARG A 62 25.23 9.47 21.30
CA ARG A 62 24.23 9.21 22.36
C ARG A 62 23.82 7.75 22.48
N GLY A 63 23.97 6.95 21.42
CA GLY A 63 23.61 5.53 21.42
C GLY A 63 22.34 5.20 20.65
N LEU A 64 21.70 4.10 21.02
CA LEU A 64 20.46 3.61 20.40
C LEU A 64 19.25 4.26 21.09
N CYS A 65 18.34 4.81 20.28
CA CYS A 65 17.13 5.47 20.74
C CYS A 65 15.89 4.72 20.25
N VAL A 66 14.89 4.55 21.10
CA VAL A 66 13.57 4.01 20.73
C VAL A 66 12.79 5.10 19.96
N ILE A 67 12.36 4.79 18.73
CA ILE A 67 11.59 5.73 17.91
C ILE A 67 10.16 5.28 17.67
N ALA A 68 9.86 3.99 17.91
CA ALA A 68 8.50 3.46 17.87
C ALA A 68 8.34 2.33 18.90
N ASN A 69 7.14 2.17 19.43
CA ASN A 69 6.75 1.12 20.37
C ASN A 69 5.79 0.08 19.75
N SER A 70 5.66 0.11 18.45
CA SER A 70 4.95 -0.90 17.66
C SER A 70 5.68 -1.04 16.34
N ARG A 71 5.68 -2.23 15.76
CA ARG A 71 6.12 -2.36 14.37
C ARG A 71 5.23 -1.45 13.54
N PRO A 72 5.79 -0.50 12.77
CA PRO A 72 4.97 0.19 11.80
C PRO A 72 4.28 -0.90 10.97
N LEU A 73 2.99 -0.75 10.76
CA LEU A 73 2.26 -1.64 9.88
C LEU A 73 2.88 -1.47 8.49
N VAL A 74 3.94 -2.22 8.23
CA VAL A 74 4.48 -2.34 6.88
C VAL A 74 3.46 -3.19 6.16
N LEU A 75 2.53 -2.52 5.49
CA LEU A 75 1.63 -3.17 4.55
C LEU A 75 2.55 -3.73 3.44
N ARG A 76 3.02 -4.97 3.63
CA ARG A 76 3.81 -5.68 2.63
C ARG A 76 2.86 -6.12 1.52
N ILE A 77 2.51 -5.19 0.68
CA ILE A 77 1.92 -5.55 -0.60
C ILE A 77 3.12 -5.98 -1.46
N GLN A 78 3.12 -7.25 -1.86
CA GLN A 78 4.16 -7.78 -2.74
C GLN A 78 4.18 -6.95 -4.02
N GLU A 79 5.37 -6.61 -4.51
CA GLU A 79 5.50 -5.96 -5.81
C GLU A 79 4.73 -6.76 -6.86
N VAL A 80 3.92 -6.06 -7.63
CA VAL A 80 3.12 -6.67 -8.69
C VAL A 80 4.04 -6.91 -9.87
N GLU A 81 4.25 -8.17 -10.24
CA GLU A 81 4.92 -8.51 -11.49
C GLU A 81 4.08 -8.02 -12.67
N ASP A 82 4.75 -7.58 -13.73
CA ASP A 82 4.14 -6.86 -14.88
C ASP A 82 2.94 -7.59 -15.54
N ASP A 83 2.77 -8.89 -15.30
CA ASP A 83 1.72 -9.72 -15.90
C ASP A 83 0.61 -10.17 -14.92
N ASP A 84 0.70 -9.84 -13.63
CA ASP A 84 -0.26 -10.27 -12.63
C ASP A 84 -1.48 -9.33 -12.54
N ILE A 85 -2.36 -9.44 -13.53
CA ILE A 85 -3.59 -8.62 -13.61
C ILE A 85 -4.50 -8.86 -12.40
N GLU A 86 -4.53 -10.06 -11.82
CA GLU A 86 -5.36 -10.36 -10.64
C GLU A 86 -4.92 -9.52 -9.45
N ARG A 87 -3.60 -9.39 -9.22
CA ARG A 87 -3.08 -8.50 -8.16
C ARG A 87 -3.35 -7.03 -8.43
N ILE A 88 -3.30 -6.61 -9.70
CA ILE A 88 -3.68 -5.23 -10.04
C ILE A 88 -5.16 -4.99 -9.71
N ILE A 89 -6.03 -5.96 -9.99
CA ILE A 89 -7.46 -5.89 -9.66
C ILE A 89 -7.65 -5.82 -8.15
N ASP A 90 -6.96 -6.65 -7.36
CA ASP A 90 -7.01 -6.62 -5.88
C ASP A 90 -6.61 -5.23 -5.34
N LEU A 91 -5.58 -4.59 -5.93
CA LEU A 91 -5.18 -3.21 -5.57
C LEU A 91 -6.24 -2.17 -5.97
N VAL A 92 -6.91 -2.35 -7.11
CA VAL A 92 -8.01 -1.47 -7.53
C VAL A 92 -9.23 -1.63 -6.62
N GLU A 93 -9.52 -2.85 -6.14
CA GLU A 93 -10.56 -3.09 -5.14
C GLU A 93 -10.24 -2.38 -3.81
N LEU A 94 -8.99 -2.44 -3.35
CA LEU A 94 -8.54 -1.71 -2.16
C LEU A 94 -8.67 -0.19 -2.36
N ARG A 95 -8.23 0.32 -3.51
CA ARG A 95 -8.37 1.72 -3.91
C ARG A 95 -9.82 2.18 -3.87
N ARG A 96 -10.75 1.36 -4.35
CA ARG A 96 -12.19 1.65 -4.34
C ARG A 96 -12.71 2.00 -2.94
N GLY A 97 -12.28 1.25 -1.91
CA GLY A 97 -12.71 1.49 -0.52
C GLY A 97 -12.30 2.85 0.01
N VAL A 98 -11.17 3.39 -0.44
CA VAL A 98 -10.60 4.65 0.09
C VAL A 98 -10.90 5.84 -0.81
N GLU A 99 -10.80 5.67 -2.13
CA GLU A 99 -10.88 6.77 -3.10
C GLU A 99 -12.27 7.40 -3.21
N ILE A 100 -13.31 6.59 -3.09
CA ILE A 100 -14.68 7.07 -3.18
C ILE A 100 -14.97 8.10 -2.06
N GLU A 101 -14.56 7.81 -0.84
CA GLU A 101 -14.74 8.73 0.29
C GLU A 101 -13.73 9.89 0.25
N ALA A 102 -12.48 9.66 -0.19
CA ALA A 102 -11.51 10.71 -0.40
C ALA A 102 -12.03 11.78 -1.37
N THR A 103 -12.68 11.35 -2.46
CA THR A 103 -13.24 12.25 -3.48
C THR A 103 -14.40 13.08 -2.91
N ALA A 104 -15.26 12.48 -2.09
CA ALA A 104 -16.33 13.21 -1.41
C ALA A 104 -15.78 14.25 -0.43
N LEU A 105 -14.80 13.87 0.40
CA LEU A 105 -14.11 14.80 1.31
C LEU A 105 -13.37 15.91 0.56
N ALA A 106 -12.77 15.60 -0.60
CA ALA A 106 -12.16 16.61 -1.46
C ALA A 106 -13.20 17.65 -1.93
N ALA A 107 -14.40 17.22 -2.33
CA ALA A 107 -15.48 18.13 -2.71
C ALA A 107 -15.93 19.05 -1.56
N GLU A 108 -15.89 18.56 -0.32
CA GLU A 108 -16.22 19.35 0.87
C GLU A 108 -15.13 20.37 1.25
N ARG A 109 -13.85 20.02 1.06
CA ARG A 109 -12.71 20.70 1.70
C ARG A 109 -11.76 21.39 0.75
N ARG A 110 -11.89 21.14 -0.58
CA ARG A 110 -10.96 21.66 -1.60
C ARG A 110 -10.79 23.17 -1.50
N ARG A 111 -9.58 23.61 -1.73
CA ARG A 111 -9.19 25.01 -1.86
C ARG A 111 -8.96 25.32 -3.35
N PRO A 112 -8.88 26.60 -3.75
CA PRO A 112 -8.60 26.98 -5.14
C PRO A 112 -7.31 26.33 -5.71
N ALA A 113 -6.26 26.21 -4.89
CA ALA A 113 -5.01 25.56 -5.30
C ALA A 113 -5.18 24.05 -5.60
N ASP A 114 -6.07 23.37 -4.87
CA ASP A 114 -6.36 21.95 -5.07
C ASP A 114 -7.11 21.74 -6.40
N LEU A 115 -8.06 22.64 -6.73
CA LEU A 115 -8.75 22.64 -8.03
C LEU A 115 -7.79 22.89 -9.20
N GLN A 116 -6.81 23.79 -9.01
CA GLN A 116 -5.80 24.02 -10.05
C GLN A 116 -4.96 22.77 -10.29
N ALA A 117 -4.51 22.10 -9.23
CA ALA A 117 -3.73 20.85 -9.32
C ALA A 117 -4.51 19.73 -10.04
N LEU A 118 -5.81 19.60 -9.78
CA LEU A 118 -6.70 18.66 -10.48
C LEU A 118 -6.83 18.99 -11.96
N ARG A 119 -7.01 20.29 -12.29
CA ARG A 119 -7.11 20.77 -13.67
C ARG A 119 -5.81 20.51 -14.44
N ASP A 120 -4.66 20.86 -13.85
CA ASP A 120 -3.35 20.62 -14.46
C ASP A 120 -3.13 19.13 -14.76
N ALA A 121 -3.57 18.24 -13.87
CA ALA A 121 -3.49 16.81 -14.11
C ALA A 121 -4.39 16.35 -15.26
N LEU A 122 -5.63 16.87 -15.34
CA LEU A 122 -6.55 16.60 -16.47
C LEU A 122 -5.98 17.06 -17.80
N GLU A 123 -5.40 18.25 -17.85
CA GLU A 123 -4.78 18.80 -19.05
C GLU A 123 -3.60 17.95 -19.52
N ARG A 124 -2.75 17.50 -18.58
CA ARG A 124 -1.64 16.57 -18.90
C ARG A 124 -2.16 15.23 -19.41
N MET A 125 -3.24 14.69 -18.83
CA MET A 125 -3.86 13.45 -19.33
C MET A 125 -4.36 13.62 -20.76
N THR A 126 -5.03 14.73 -21.06
CA THR A 126 -5.53 15.05 -22.41
C THR A 126 -4.38 15.17 -23.41
N SER A 127 -3.34 15.96 -23.08
CA SER A 127 -2.16 16.12 -23.94
C SER A 127 -1.46 14.79 -24.19
N ALA A 128 -1.35 13.92 -23.18
CA ALA A 128 -0.75 12.60 -23.32
C ALA A 128 -1.59 11.69 -24.23
N LEU A 129 -2.92 11.80 -24.17
CA LEU A 129 -3.85 11.04 -25.02
C LEU A 129 -3.69 11.48 -26.50
N ASP A 130 -3.62 12.79 -26.76
CA ASP A 130 -3.52 13.36 -28.10
C ASP A 130 -2.24 12.91 -28.84
N VAL A 131 -1.13 12.72 -28.09
CA VAL A 131 0.15 12.28 -28.67
C VAL A 131 0.39 10.77 -28.52
N GLY A 132 -0.52 10.04 -27.86
CA GLY A 132 -0.39 8.61 -27.64
C GLY A 132 0.68 8.23 -26.61
N ASP A 133 1.09 9.15 -25.72
CA ASP A 133 2.08 8.89 -24.66
C ASP A 133 1.40 8.23 -23.45
N VAL A 134 1.40 6.89 -23.48
CA VAL A 134 0.79 6.06 -22.43
C VAL A 134 1.45 6.27 -21.08
N ALA A 135 2.77 6.47 -21.03
CA ALA A 135 3.51 6.64 -19.77
C ALA A 135 3.20 7.99 -19.13
N ALA A 136 3.22 9.07 -19.91
CA ALA A 136 2.82 10.41 -19.44
C ALA A 136 1.35 10.40 -18.96
N GLY A 137 0.45 9.75 -19.71
CA GLY A 137 -0.94 9.61 -19.31
C GLY A 137 -1.14 8.87 -18.00
N ALA A 138 -0.38 7.78 -17.76
CA ALA A 138 -0.42 7.05 -16.49
C ALA A 138 0.12 7.88 -15.30
N ALA A 139 1.18 8.64 -15.53
CA ALA A 139 1.72 9.54 -14.51
C ALA A 139 0.73 10.65 -14.14
N ALA A 140 0.09 11.27 -15.13
CA ALA A 140 -0.91 12.32 -14.91
C ALA A 140 -2.16 11.79 -14.20
N ASP A 141 -2.58 10.55 -14.47
CA ASP A 141 -3.67 9.86 -13.78
C ASP A 141 -3.35 9.69 -12.27
N LEU A 142 -2.14 9.23 -11.96
CA LEU A 142 -1.70 9.12 -10.56
C LEU A 142 -1.66 10.49 -9.86
N ASP A 143 -1.20 11.54 -10.57
CA ASP A 143 -1.17 12.90 -10.03
C ASP A 143 -2.57 13.44 -9.75
N PHE A 144 -3.57 13.13 -10.60
CA PHE A 144 -4.97 13.49 -10.37
C PHE A 144 -5.50 12.88 -9.05
N HIS A 145 -5.29 11.59 -8.85
CA HIS A 145 -5.74 10.93 -7.61
C HIS A 145 -4.98 11.39 -6.37
N ARG A 146 -3.69 11.73 -6.51
CA ARG A 146 -2.94 12.38 -5.44
C ARG A 146 -3.47 13.78 -5.12
N ALA A 147 -3.89 14.54 -6.12
CA ALA A 147 -4.49 15.85 -5.91
C ALA A 147 -5.83 15.72 -5.16
N ILE A 148 -6.66 14.72 -5.46
CA ILE A 148 -7.86 14.39 -4.67
C ILE A 148 -7.48 14.11 -3.21
N ALA A 149 -6.48 13.26 -2.95
CA ALA A 149 -6.03 12.95 -1.61
C ALA A 149 -5.58 14.21 -0.84
N ARG A 150 -4.84 15.10 -1.48
CA ARG A 150 -4.40 16.40 -0.89
C ARG A 150 -5.59 17.30 -0.58
N ALA A 151 -6.59 17.36 -1.47
CA ALA A 151 -7.78 18.17 -1.31
C ALA A 151 -8.64 17.73 -0.12
N THR A 152 -8.49 16.49 0.40
CA THR A 152 -9.11 16.04 1.65
C THR A 152 -8.63 16.80 2.88
N GLY A 153 -7.44 17.43 2.82
CA GLY A 153 -6.76 18.05 3.97
C GLY A 153 -6.27 17.04 5.02
N ASN A 154 -6.35 15.72 4.74
CA ASN A 154 -5.95 14.66 5.66
C ASN A 154 -4.68 13.96 5.16
N GLN A 155 -3.58 14.13 5.89
CA GLN A 155 -2.27 13.58 5.51
C GLN A 155 -2.26 12.05 5.39
N HIS A 156 -3.15 11.34 6.09
CA HIS A 156 -3.23 9.87 5.98
C HIS A 156 -3.73 9.42 4.60
N TYR A 157 -4.65 10.17 3.97
CA TYR A 157 -5.02 9.93 2.58
C TYR A 157 -3.83 10.14 1.64
N CYS A 158 -3.05 11.22 1.83
CA CYS A 158 -1.86 11.47 1.01
C CYS A 158 -0.86 10.31 1.11
N ASN A 159 -0.51 9.90 2.32
CA ASN A 159 0.44 8.80 2.57
C ASN A 159 -0.05 7.48 1.95
N PHE A 160 -1.34 7.19 2.07
CA PHE A 160 -1.94 5.99 1.50
C PHE A 160 -1.90 6.01 -0.04
N PHE A 161 -2.25 7.13 -0.67
CA PHE A 161 -2.20 7.26 -2.12
C PHE A 161 -0.77 7.26 -2.68
N ASP A 162 0.19 7.84 -1.98
CA ASP A 162 1.59 7.77 -2.36
C ASP A 162 2.10 6.32 -2.34
N PHE A 163 1.73 5.57 -1.31
CA PHE A 163 2.04 4.15 -1.20
C PHE A 163 1.37 3.34 -2.33
N LEU A 164 0.05 3.50 -2.56
CA LEU A 164 -0.66 2.82 -3.64
C LEU A 164 -0.10 3.18 -5.02
N SER A 165 0.24 4.45 -5.25
CA SER A 165 0.80 4.92 -6.51
C SER A 165 2.11 4.22 -6.87
N LEU A 166 2.94 3.90 -5.86
CA LEU A 166 4.18 3.16 -6.05
C LEU A 166 3.90 1.75 -6.59
N LEU A 167 2.86 1.09 -6.06
CA LEU A 167 2.47 -0.27 -6.43
C LEU A 167 1.74 -0.32 -7.77
N LEU A 168 0.89 0.68 -8.05
CA LEU A 168 0.02 0.70 -9.23
C LEU A 168 0.74 1.20 -10.50
N ARG A 169 1.84 1.96 -10.37
CA ARG A 169 2.52 2.59 -11.53
C ARG A 169 2.74 1.61 -12.69
N ARG A 170 3.41 0.49 -12.43
CA ARG A 170 3.71 -0.51 -13.47
C ARG A 170 2.45 -1.17 -14.01
N GLY A 171 1.55 -1.56 -13.12
CA GLY A 171 0.27 -2.19 -13.52
C GLY A 171 -0.61 -1.28 -14.38
N LEU A 172 -0.66 0.02 -14.07
CA LEU A 172 -1.40 1.00 -14.87
C LEU A 172 -0.78 1.21 -16.24
N GLU A 173 0.54 1.25 -16.36
CA GLU A 173 1.23 1.32 -17.66
C GLU A 173 0.89 0.12 -18.55
N VAL A 174 0.94 -1.11 -18.00
CA VAL A 174 0.58 -2.33 -18.72
C VAL A 174 -0.90 -2.31 -19.12
N SER A 175 -1.78 -1.93 -18.19
CA SER A 175 -3.21 -1.81 -18.46
C SER A 175 -3.51 -0.78 -19.56
N ARG A 176 -2.88 0.39 -19.52
CA ARG A 176 -3.07 1.44 -20.55
C ARG A 176 -2.51 1.02 -21.91
N LYS A 177 -1.31 0.43 -21.97
CA LYS A 177 -0.76 -0.14 -23.22
C LYS A 177 -1.70 -1.16 -23.87
N ARG A 178 -2.37 -1.98 -23.06
CA ARG A 178 -3.37 -2.94 -23.56
C ARG A 178 -4.69 -2.23 -23.94
N SER A 179 -5.14 -1.25 -23.17
CA SER A 179 -6.35 -0.46 -23.44
C SER A 179 -6.22 0.39 -24.70
N ALA A 180 -5.05 0.95 -24.98
CA ALA A 180 -4.77 1.71 -26.22
C ALA A 180 -4.99 0.88 -27.48
N ARG A 181 -4.93 -0.46 -27.39
CA ARG A 181 -5.27 -1.36 -28.51
C ARG A 181 -6.77 -1.51 -28.75
N VAL A 182 -7.60 -1.03 -27.82
CA VAL A 182 -9.07 -1.09 -27.90
C VAL A 182 -9.59 0.35 -27.93
N GLY A 183 -9.90 0.85 -29.13
CA GLY A 183 -10.28 2.24 -29.35
C GLY A 183 -11.36 2.76 -28.41
N GLY A 184 -11.22 4.01 -27.99
CA GLY A 184 -12.21 4.74 -27.18
C GLY A 184 -12.15 4.54 -25.65
N ARG A 185 -11.40 3.57 -25.14
CA ARG A 185 -11.33 3.31 -23.68
C ARG A 185 -10.59 4.40 -22.90
N GLU A 186 -9.57 4.97 -23.50
CA GLU A 186 -8.80 6.05 -22.86
C GLU A 186 -9.63 7.34 -22.80
N LEU A 187 -10.38 7.63 -23.86
CA LEU A 187 -11.31 8.77 -23.90
C LEU A 187 -12.41 8.61 -22.85
N GLN A 188 -12.96 7.39 -22.68
CA GLN A 188 -13.95 7.11 -21.64
C GLN A 188 -13.38 7.36 -20.24
N ALA A 189 -12.15 6.89 -19.96
CA ALA A 189 -11.50 7.14 -18.68
C ALA A 189 -11.29 8.64 -18.43
N GLN A 190 -10.90 9.40 -19.46
CA GLN A 190 -10.74 10.85 -19.38
C GLN A 190 -12.07 11.55 -19.05
N GLN A 191 -13.17 11.13 -19.67
CA GLN A 191 -14.51 11.67 -19.35
C GLN A 191 -14.94 11.37 -17.92
N GLU A 192 -14.57 10.20 -17.41
CA GLU A 192 -14.81 9.84 -16.00
C GLU A 192 -14.05 10.77 -15.04
N HIS A 193 -12.77 11.04 -15.30
CA HIS A 193 -11.97 11.98 -14.51
C HIS A 193 -12.54 13.41 -14.58
N GLN A 194 -12.96 13.87 -15.75
CA GLN A 194 -13.62 15.17 -15.88
C GLN A 194 -14.89 15.24 -15.05
N ALA A 195 -15.72 14.19 -15.05
CA ALA A 195 -16.95 14.16 -14.25
C ALA A 195 -16.68 14.18 -12.73
N ILE A 196 -15.55 13.59 -12.29
CA ILE A 196 -15.09 13.69 -10.90
C ILE A 196 -14.70 15.13 -10.59
N TYR A 197 -13.85 15.74 -11.42
CA TYR A 197 -13.42 17.13 -11.27
C TYR A 197 -14.62 18.08 -11.17
N ASP A 198 -15.57 17.96 -12.08
CA ASP A 198 -16.77 18.81 -12.11
C ASP A 198 -17.60 18.72 -10.82
N ALA A 199 -17.69 17.53 -10.23
CA ALA A 199 -18.40 17.34 -8.95
C ALA A 199 -17.61 17.94 -7.78
N VAL A 200 -16.28 17.78 -7.77
CA VAL A 200 -15.40 18.40 -6.76
C VAL A 200 -15.43 19.93 -6.88
N GLU A 201 -15.35 20.47 -8.10
CA GLU A 201 -15.40 21.91 -8.34
C GLU A 201 -16.72 22.52 -7.84
N ARG A 202 -17.85 21.86 -8.06
CA ARG A 202 -19.18 22.29 -7.58
C ARG A 202 -19.40 22.10 -6.09
N SER A 203 -18.45 21.58 -5.33
CA SER A 203 -18.64 21.20 -3.93
C SER A 203 -19.85 20.27 -3.70
N ASP A 204 -20.01 19.26 -4.57
CA ASP A 204 -21.07 18.26 -4.44
C ASP A 204 -20.48 16.91 -3.99
N PRO A 205 -20.39 16.63 -2.68
CA PRO A 205 -19.81 15.40 -2.16
C PRO A 205 -20.59 14.14 -2.59
N ALA A 206 -21.90 14.26 -2.77
CA ALA A 206 -22.73 13.13 -3.18
C ALA A 206 -22.45 12.72 -4.62
N GLN A 207 -22.36 13.69 -5.54
CA GLN A 207 -21.97 13.44 -6.92
C GLN A 207 -20.51 13.01 -7.02
N ALA A 208 -19.60 13.64 -6.27
CA ALA A 208 -18.18 13.27 -6.23
C ALA A 208 -18.01 11.77 -5.86
N ARG A 209 -18.71 11.31 -4.82
CA ARG A 209 -18.74 9.90 -4.42
C ARG A 209 -19.30 8.99 -5.52
N CYS A 210 -20.38 9.41 -6.18
CA CYS A 210 -21.01 8.66 -7.26
C CYS A 210 -20.06 8.53 -8.46
N ARG A 211 -19.44 9.63 -8.90
CA ARG A 211 -18.52 9.65 -10.06
C ARG A 211 -17.25 8.87 -9.81
N ALA A 212 -16.66 9.00 -8.61
CA ALA A 212 -15.51 8.18 -8.20
C ALA A 212 -15.84 6.67 -8.22
N ARG A 213 -17.02 6.28 -7.71
CA ARG A 213 -17.47 4.88 -7.76
C ARG A 213 -17.57 4.37 -9.20
N ILE A 214 -18.19 5.13 -10.08
CA ILE A 214 -18.33 4.77 -11.51
C ILE A 214 -16.94 4.58 -12.13
N HIS A 215 -16.03 5.52 -11.90
CA HIS A 215 -14.66 5.47 -12.43
C HIS A 215 -13.90 4.21 -11.98
N VAL A 216 -13.90 3.92 -10.67
CA VAL A 216 -13.14 2.77 -10.15
C VAL A 216 -13.76 1.44 -10.60
N VAL A 217 -15.09 1.33 -10.63
CA VAL A 217 -15.79 0.13 -11.14
C VAL A 217 -15.51 -0.09 -12.61
N ASN A 218 -15.54 0.97 -13.42
CA ASN A 218 -15.22 0.87 -14.85
C ASN A 218 -13.74 0.53 -15.07
N THR A 219 -12.84 1.04 -14.24
CA THR A 219 -11.41 0.68 -14.28
C THR A 219 -11.21 -0.79 -14.00
N GLU A 220 -11.86 -1.35 -12.97
CA GLU A 220 -11.85 -2.77 -12.68
C GLU A 220 -12.41 -3.61 -13.84
N ALA A 221 -13.55 -3.20 -14.41
CA ALA A 221 -14.16 -3.88 -15.56
C ALA A 221 -13.24 -3.86 -16.80
N ARG A 222 -12.56 -2.73 -17.06
CA ARG A 222 -11.57 -2.63 -18.14
C ARG A 222 -10.41 -3.60 -17.91
N LEU A 223 -9.87 -3.71 -16.70
CA LEU A 223 -8.81 -4.64 -16.35
C LEU A 223 -9.24 -6.09 -16.52
N ARG A 224 -10.42 -6.46 -15.99
CA ARG A 224 -10.97 -7.83 -16.13
C ARG A 224 -11.17 -8.22 -17.59
N SER A 225 -11.59 -7.29 -18.44
CA SER A 225 -11.78 -7.57 -19.89
C SER A 225 -10.47 -7.79 -20.65
N LEU A 226 -9.34 -7.37 -20.10
CA LEU A 226 -8.01 -7.58 -20.69
C LEU A 226 -7.39 -8.91 -20.26
N HIS A 227 -7.97 -9.56 -19.26
CA HIS A 227 -7.56 -10.89 -18.84
C HIS A 227 -8.25 -11.94 -19.73
N PRO A 228 -7.50 -12.73 -20.52
CA PRO A 228 -8.12 -13.87 -21.19
C PRO A 228 -8.70 -14.76 -20.09
N LEU A 229 -9.99 -15.01 -20.13
CA LEU A 229 -10.72 -15.85 -19.20
C LEU A 229 -9.97 -17.18 -18.99
N LYS A 230 -9.07 -17.24 -18.01
CA LYS A 230 -8.72 -18.50 -17.39
C LYS A 230 -10.02 -18.96 -16.74
N ARG A 231 -10.62 -19.96 -17.37
CA ARG A 231 -11.88 -20.58 -17.01
C ARG A 231 -12.04 -20.65 -15.50
N LEU A 232 -13.24 -20.37 -15.02
CA LEU A 232 -13.78 -20.53 -13.67
C LEU A 232 -13.63 -21.97 -13.08
N SER A 233 -12.50 -22.64 -13.25
CA SER A 233 -12.30 -24.04 -12.89
C SER A 233 -11.02 -24.33 -12.10
N GLN A 234 -10.38 -23.32 -11.49
CA GLN A 234 -9.37 -23.64 -10.46
C GLN A 234 -9.82 -23.01 -9.14
N PRO A 235 -10.06 -23.84 -8.09
CA PRO A 235 -10.24 -23.33 -6.75
C PRO A 235 -8.99 -22.51 -6.37
N ARG A 236 -9.18 -21.35 -5.73
CA ARG A 236 -8.09 -20.53 -5.20
C ARG A 236 -7.08 -21.46 -4.51
N ARG A 237 -5.83 -21.44 -4.94
CA ARG A 237 -4.77 -22.12 -4.19
C ARG A 237 -4.82 -21.57 -2.77
N PRO A 238 -4.86 -22.42 -1.73
CA PRO A 238 -4.77 -21.93 -0.36
C PRO A 238 -3.50 -21.09 -0.23
N ARG A 239 -3.63 -19.93 0.38
CA ARG A 239 -2.48 -19.06 0.68
C ARG A 239 -1.51 -19.86 1.52
N ASP A 240 -0.20 -19.60 1.40
CA ASP A 240 0.85 -20.32 2.17
C ASP A 240 0.61 -20.29 3.69
N SER A 241 -0.16 -19.31 4.21
CA SER A 241 -0.66 -19.28 5.59
C SER A 241 -1.61 -20.43 5.92
N ASP A 242 -2.45 -20.87 4.97
CA ASP A 242 -3.42 -21.95 5.19
C ASP A 242 -2.74 -23.32 5.14
N ALA A 243 -1.64 -23.44 4.38
CA ALA A 243 -0.83 -24.66 4.34
C ALA A 243 -0.09 -24.91 5.66
N SER A 244 0.42 -23.86 6.31
CA SER A 244 1.06 -23.94 7.62
C SER A 244 0.08 -24.34 8.72
N GLN A 245 -1.13 -23.77 8.70
CA GLN A 245 -2.18 -24.10 9.68
C GLN A 245 -2.70 -25.53 9.53
N ALA A 246 -2.89 -26.00 8.28
CA ALA A 246 -3.29 -27.37 8.01
C ALA A 246 -2.23 -28.41 8.41
N GLN A 247 -0.96 -28.04 8.36
CA GLN A 247 0.15 -28.89 8.80
C GLN A 247 0.27 -28.94 10.33
N GLU A 248 0.03 -27.85 11.04
CA GLU A 248 -0.06 -27.81 12.50
C GLU A 248 -1.24 -28.61 13.04
N ASP A 249 -2.40 -28.53 12.40
CA ASP A 249 -3.59 -29.31 12.78
C ASP A 249 -3.40 -30.81 12.54
N ARG A 250 -2.66 -31.23 11.50
CA ARG A 250 -2.30 -32.64 11.28
C ARG A 250 -1.34 -33.16 12.36
N LEU A 251 -0.36 -32.35 12.77
CA LEU A 251 0.58 -32.71 13.84
C LEU A 251 -0.11 -32.83 15.21
N ARG A 252 -1.11 -32.01 15.49
CA ARG A 252 -1.91 -32.10 16.72
C ARG A 252 -2.82 -33.33 16.79
N ARG A 253 -3.30 -33.83 15.65
CA ARG A 253 -4.16 -35.03 15.58
C ARG A 253 -3.39 -36.34 15.57
N SER A 254 -2.07 -36.31 15.37
CA SER A 254 -1.20 -37.50 15.35
C SER A 254 -0.45 -37.76 16.65
N ALA A 255 -0.68 -36.99 17.71
CA ALA A 255 -0.13 -37.28 19.06
C ALA A 255 -0.90 -38.46 19.69
N PRO A 256 -0.23 -39.55 20.09
CA PRO A 256 -0.91 -40.66 20.74
C PRO A 256 -1.39 -40.24 22.13
N GLU A 257 -2.66 -40.49 22.43
CA GLU A 257 -3.19 -40.42 23.79
C GLU A 257 -2.37 -41.39 24.68
N ALA A 258 -1.62 -40.81 25.60
CA ALA A 258 -0.96 -41.61 26.65
C ALA A 258 -2.03 -42.13 27.61
N SER A 259 -2.30 -43.43 27.51
CA SER A 259 -3.16 -44.15 28.44
C SER A 259 -2.58 -44.10 29.86
N GLN A 260 -3.44 -43.75 30.82
CA GLN A 260 -3.39 -44.25 32.17
C GLN A 260 -4.42 -45.32 32.32
#